data_920099fb993b18d6e90d7e04ffbdef50
#
_entry.id   920099fb993b18d6e90d7e04ffbdef50
#
_cell.length_a   1.000
_cell.length_b   1.000
_cell.length_c   1.000
_cell.angle_alpha   90.00
_cell.angle_beta   90.00
_cell.angle_gamma   90.00
#
_symmetry.space_group_name_H-M   'P 1'
#
loop_
_entity.id
_entity.type
_entity.pdbx_description
1 polymer ?
#
loop_
_entity_poly.entity_id
_entity_poly.type
_entity_poly.pdbx_seq_one_letter_code
_entity_poly.pdbx_strand_id
1 'polypeptide(L)'
;MFDSKVAIVTGAAQGIGQAYAQALAREGASVVVADINADGAAAVAKQIVADGGTAIHVPVDVSDEDSAKAMVDRAVGVFGGIDYLVNNAAIYGGMKLDLLLTVPLDYYKKFMSVNHDGVLVCTRAVYKHMAKRGGGAIVNQSSTAAWLYSNFYGLAKVGVNGLTQQLARELGGMKIRINAIAPGPIDTEATRTVTPAELVKNMVQTIPLSRMGTPEDLVGMCLFLLSDSASWITGQIFNVDGGQIIRS
;
A
#
# COMPACT_ATOMS: atom_id res chain seq x y z
N MET A 1 5.11 -17.78 8.70
CA MET A 1 5.70 -17.49 7.37
C MET A 1 6.73 -16.35 7.45
N PHE A 2 6.52 -15.38 8.33
CA PHE A 2 7.34 -14.17 8.43
C PHE A 2 8.04 -14.04 9.80
N ASP A 3 8.35 -15.15 10.46
CA ASP A 3 9.03 -15.13 11.75
C ASP A 3 10.38 -14.38 11.66
N SER A 4 10.66 -13.53 12.64
CA SER A 4 11.85 -12.68 12.70
C SER A 4 11.95 -11.64 11.55
N LYS A 5 10.91 -11.42 10.78
CA LYS A 5 10.82 -10.41 9.72
C LYS A 5 10.17 -9.14 10.23
N VAL A 6 10.59 -8.01 9.68
CA VAL A 6 10.07 -6.69 10.02
C VAL A 6 9.37 -6.08 8.80
N ALA A 7 8.10 -5.74 8.96
CA ALA A 7 7.27 -5.15 7.92
C ALA A 7 6.81 -3.74 8.31
N ILE A 8 6.95 -2.78 7.41
CA ILE A 8 6.33 -1.46 7.51
C ILE A 8 5.10 -1.45 6.60
N VAL A 9 3.95 -1.03 7.11
CA VAL A 9 2.73 -0.81 6.33
C VAL A 9 2.30 0.64 6.50
N THR A 10 2.29 1.40 5.39
CA THR A 10 1.84 2.80 5.39
C THR A 10 0.34 2.91 5.13
N GLY A 11 -0.33 3.93 5.69
CA GLY A 11 -1.78 4.05 5.62
C GLY A 11 -2.49 2.90 6.33
N ALA A 12 -1.93 2.46 7.48
CA ALA A 12 -2.35 1.23 8.16
C ALA A 12 -3.31 1.46 9.33
N ALA A 13 -3.78 2.70 9.55
CA ALA A 13 -4.75 3.01 10.60
C ALA A 13 -6.16 2.46 10.31
N GLN A 14 -6.46 2.08 9.07
CA GLN A 14 -7.79 1.61 8.67
C GLN A 14 -7.74 0.82 7.34
N GLY A 15 -8.87 0.19 6.99
CA GLY A 15 -9.14 -0.38 5.67
C GLY A 15 -8.12 -1.41 5.21
N ILE A 16 -7.64 -1.29 3.97
CA ILE A 16 -6.71 -2.24 3.34
C ILE A 16 -5.38 -2.33 4.11
N GLY A 17 -4.81 -1.17 4.49
CA GLY A 17 -3.54 -1.15 5.23
C GLY A 17 -3.64 -1.82 6.59
N GLN A 18 -4.74 -1.61 7.32
CA GLN A 18 -5.00 -2.32 8.58
C GLN A 18 -5.07 -3.83 8.36
N ALA A 19 -5.80 -4.29 7.34
CA ALA A 19 -5.91 -5.72 7.04
C ALA A 19 -4.54 -6.35 6.71
N TYR A 20 -3.71 -5.66 5.95
CA TYR A 20 -2.33 -6.09 5.68
C TYR A 20 -1.48 -6.16 6.95
N ALA A 21 -1.52 -5.13 7.79
CA ALA A 21 -0.76 -5.08 9.03
C ALA A 21 -1.14 -6.22 9.98
N GLN A 22 -2.44 -6.45 10.18
CA GLN A 22 -2.95 -7.54 11.01
C GLN A 22 -2.58 -8.92 10.44
N ALA A 23 -2.66 -9.10 9.12
CA ALA A 23 -2.33 -10.37 8.49
C ALA A 23 -0.83 -10.69 8.60
N LEU A 24 0.05 -9.71 8.36
CA LEU A 24 1.49 -9.88 8.52
C LEU A 24 1.85 -10.24 9.97
N ALA A 25 1.22 -9.61 10.95
CA ALA A 25 1.44 -9.93 12.35
C ALA A 25 0.97 -11.34 12.71
N ARG A 26 -0.19 -11.79 12.21
CA ARG A 26 -0.68 -13.18 12.38
C ARG A 26 0.28 -14.21 11.81
N GLU A 27 0.99 -13.86 10.74
CA GLU A 27 2.00 -14.70 10.09
C GLU A 27 3.40 -14.62 10.74
N GLY A 28 3.53 -13.91 11.87
CA GLY A 28 4.76 -13.85 12.67
C GLY A 28 5.67 -12.64 12.43
N ALA A 29 5.28 -11.70 11.55
CA ALA A 29 6.08 -10.49 11.36
C ALA A 29 5.98 -9.52 12.55
N SER A 30 7.07 -8.80 12.83
CA SER A 30 7.04 -7.58 13.62
C SER A 30 6.58 -6.43 12.73
N VAL A 31 5.47 -5.77 13.07
CA VAL A 31 4.80 -4.81 12.19
C VAL A 31 4.94 -3.38 12.69
N VAL A 32 5.33 -2.48 11.80
CA VAL A 32 5.22 -1.04 12.00
C VAL A 32 3.93 -0.57 11.31
N VAL A 33 2.95 -0.20 12.12
CA VAL A 33 1.68 0.40 11.71
C VAL A 33 1.92 1.88 11.52
N ALA A 34 2.13 2.33 10.27
CA ALA A 34 2.53 3.68 9.94
C ALA A 34 1.37 4.44 9.28
N ASP A 35 0.99 5.59 9.84
CA ASP A 35 -0.12 6.39 9.32
C ASP A 35 0.02 7.86 9.76
N ILE A 36 -0.57 8.77 9.01
CA ILE A 36 -0.70 10.18 9.41
C ILE A 36 -1.70 10.34 10.58
N ASN A 37 -2.68 9.43 10.66
CA ASN A 37 -3.60 9.30 11.80
C ASN A 37 -2.93 8.48 12.92
N ALA A 38 -2.21 9.18 13.79
CA ALA A 38 -1.46 8.59 14.89
C ALA A 38 -2.34 7.75 15.83
N ASP A 39 -3.54 8.24 16.17
CA ASP A 39 -4.45 7.56 17.10
C ASP A 39 -5.02 6.27 16.49
N GLY A 40 -5.41 6.32 15.21
CA GLY A 40 -5.85 5.13 14.48
C GLY A 40 -4.74 4.08 14.36
N ALA A 41 -3.51 4.50 14.03
CA ALA A 41 -2.35 3.61 13.99
C ALA A 41 -2.05 2.98 15.36
N ALA A 42 -2.14 3.76 16.44
CA ALA A 42 -1.98 3.26 17.80
C ALA A 42 -3.04 2.23 18.18
N ALA A 43 -4.30 2.45 17.80
CA ALA A 43 -5.39 1.51 18.05
C ALA A 43 -5.16 0.18 17.32
N VAL A 44 -4.75 0.21 16.05
CA VAL A 44 -4.43 -1.00 15.26
C VAL A 44 -3.23 -1.75 15.85
N ALA A 45 -2.15 -1.05 16.18
CA ALA A 45 -0.99 -1.68 16.81
C ALA A 45 -1.34 -2.34 18.16
N LYS A 46 -2.14 -1.66 18.98
CA LYS A 46 -2.65 -2.21 20.24
C LYS A 46 -3.48 -3.48 20.02
N GLN A 47 -4.35 -3.49 19.01
CA GLN A 47 -5.14 -4.67 18.68
C GLN A 47 -4.24 -5.84 18.25
N ILE A 48 -3.25 -5.60 17.38
CA ILE A 48 -2.29 -6.63 16.97
C ILE A 48 -1.60 -7.25 18.18
N VAL A 49 -1.16 -6.42 19.14
CA VAL A 49 -0.50 -6.90 20.37
C VAL A 49 -1.48 -7.68 21.25
N ALA A 50 -2.72 -7.23 21.36
CA ALA A 50 -3.76 -7.95 22.13
C ALA A 50 -4.08 -9.32 21.53
N ASP A 51 -3.96 -9.46 20.19
CA ASP A 51 -4.16 -10.71 19.46
C ASP A 51 -2.91 -11.62 19.48
N GLY A 52 -1.86 -11.25 20.24
CA GLY A 52 -0.62 -12.03 20.41
C GLY A 52 0.46 -11.74 19.36
N GLY A 53 0.27 -10.77 18.47
CA GLY A 53 1.28 -10.34 17.50
C GLY A 53 2.27 -9.32 18.07
N THR A 54 3.20 -8.88 17.23
CA THR A 54 4.21 -7.87 17.56
C THR A 54 4.03 -6.64 16.68
N ALA A 55 3.73 -5.48 17.26
CA ALA A 55 3.57 -4.26 16.51
C ALA A 55 3.96 -3.01 17.31
N ILE A 56 4.38 -1.98 16.57
CA ILE A 56 4.45 -0.59 17.04
C ILE A 56 3.68 0.30 16.07
N HIS A 57 3.23 1.46 16.55
CA HIS A 57 2.72 2.51 15.68
C HIS A 57 3.75 3.61 15.47
N VAL A 58 3.70 4.26 14.30
CA VAL A 58 4.55 5.41 13.98
C VAL A 58 3.76 6.42 13.15
N PRO A 59 3.62 7.67 13.61
CA PRO A 59 3.07 8.74 12.79
C PRO A 59 3.97 9.01 11.58
N VAL A 60 3.37 9.09 10.37
CA VAL A 60 4.14 9.39 9.15
C VAL A 60 3.32 10.18 8.14
N ASP A 61 3.87 11.27 7.62
CA ASP A 61 3.47 11.85 6.34
C ASP A 61 4.38 11.25 5.26
N VAL A 62 3.85 10.40 4.40
CA VAL A 62 4.62 9.72 3.35
C VAL A 62 5.14 10.66 2.27
N SER A 63 4.60 11.89 2.18
CA SER A 63 5.07 12.91 1.24
C SER A 63 6.27 13.72 1.75
N ASP A 64 6.70 13.46 3.00
CA ASP A 64 7.80 14.16 3.67
C ASP A 64 8.98 13.21 3.90
N GLU A 65 10.18 13.56 3.38
CA GLU A 65 11.37 12.71 3.46
C GLU A 65 11.87 12.55 4.91
N ASP A 66 11.80 13.60 5.74
CA ASP A 66 12.26 13.54 7.12
C ASP A 66 11.31 12.69 7.98
N SER A 67 10.00 12.80 7.72
CA SER A 67 8.98 11.94 8.35
C SER A 67 9.18 10.46 7.99
N ALA A 68 9.40 10.15 6.71
CA ALA A 68 9.67 8.79 6.27
C ALA A 68 10.98 8.24 6.87
N LYS A 69 12.02 9.07 6.97
CA LYS A 69 13.27 8.70 7.62
C LYS A 69 13.07 8.42 9.11
N ALA A 70 12.35 9.27 9.83
CA ALA A 70 12.04 9.06 11.25
C ALA A 70 11.27 7.74 11.48
N MET A 71 10.33 7.39 10.59
CA MET A 71 9.64 6.11 10.61
C MET A 71 10.63 4.93 10.49
N VAL A 72 11.56 5.02 9.57
CA VAL A 72 12.59 3.98 9.36
C VAL A 72 13.52 3.88 10.57
N ASP A 73 14.02 5.00 11.09
CA ASP A 73 14.89 5.03 12.27
C ASP A 73 14.18 4.38 13.48
N ARG A 74 12.88 4.65 13.64
CA ARG A 74 12.07 4.03 14.71
C ARG A 74 11.92 2.53 14.51
N ALA A 75 11.63 2.07 13.28
CA ALA A 75 11.52 0.64 12.95
C ALA A 75 12.83 -0.10 13.22
N VAL A 76 13.96 0.45 12.74
CA VAL A 76 15.29 -0.13 12.95
C VAL A 76 15.69 -0.11 14.42
N GLY A 77 15.42 0.98 15.15
CA GLY A 77 15.73 1.10 16.57
C GLY A 77 15.00 0.09 17.46
N VAL A 78 13.77 -0.28 17.09
CA VAL A 78 12.97 -1.25 17.87
C VAL A 78 13.20 -2.69 17.42
N PHE A 79 13.23 -2.93 16.10
CA PHE A 79 13.21 -4.29 15.54
C PHE A 79 14.53 -4.71 14.86
N GLY A 80 15.52 -3.82 14.83
CA GLY A 80 16.87 -4.13 14.32
C GLY A 80 17.01 -4.11 12.79
N GLY A 81 15.95 -3.85 12.02
CA GLY A 81 16.03 -3.78 10.56
C GLY A 81 14.67 -3.76 9.89
N ILE A 82 14.65 -3.85 8.55
CA ILE A 82 13.44 -3.83 7.72
C ILE A 82 13.61 -4.89 6.64
N ASP A 83 12.62 -5.77 6.49
CA ASP A 83 12.56 -6.79 5.45
C ASP A 83 11.49 -6.47 4.39
N TYR A 84 10.38 -5.84 4.81
CA TYR A 84 9.24 -5.59 3.94
C TYR A 84 8.71 -4.17 4.08
N LEU A 85 8.22 -3.62 2.95
CA LEU A 85 7.46 -2.37 2.90
C LEU A 85 6.19 -2.57 2.11
N VAL A 86 5.06 -2.13 2.67
CA VAL A 86 3.79 -2.00 1.94
C VAL A 86 3.45 -0.53 1.82
N ASN A 87 3.63 0.04 0.63
CA ASN A 87 3.23 1.40 0.28
C ASN A 87 1.73 1.42 -0.03
N ASN A 88 0.92 1.59 1.01
CA ASN A 88 -0.54 1.61 0.89
C ASN A 88 -1.14 3.00 1.15
N ALA A 89 -0.44 3.90 1.83
CA ALA A 89 -0.96 5.24 2.13
C ALA A 89 -1.41 5.99 0.88
N ALA A 90 -2.59 6.59 0.94
CA ALA A 90 -3.16 7.37 -0.14
C ALA A 90 -4.24 8.34 0.37
N ILE A 91 -4.38 9.48 -0.27
CA ILE A 91 -5.60 10.30 -0.19
C ILE A 91 -6.64 9.63 -1.09
N TYR A 92 -7.68 9.05 -0.49
CA TYR A 92 -8.80 8.45 -1.21
C TYR A 92 -10.13 8.82 -0.55
N GLY A 93 -10.32 8.55 0.74
CA GLY A 93 -11.51 9.00 1.48
C GLY A 93 -11.67 10.51 1.44
N GLY A 94 -12.87 10.99 1.04
CA GLY A 94 -13.15 12.41 0.92
C GLY A 94 -12.41 13.16 -0.19
N MET A 95 -11.77 12.44 -1.13
CA MET A 95 -11.07 13.10 -2.24
C MET A 95 -12.04 13.88 -3.14
N LYS A 96 -11.57 14.99 -3.71
CA LYS A 96 -12.33 15.74 -4.73
C LYS A 96 -12.43 14.92 -6.02
N LEU A 97 -13.61 14.97 -6.66
CA LEU A 97 -13.88 14.28 -7.92
C LEU A 97 -13.76 15.22 -9.14
N ASP A 98 -12.97 16.28 -9.03
CA ASP A 98 -12.76 17.24 -10.10
C ASP A 98 -12.06 16.61 -11.31
N LEU A 99 -12.29 17.20 -12.49
CA LEU A 99 -11.55 16.84 -13.69
C LEU A 99 -10.13 17.43 -13.65
N LEU A 100 -9.19 16.83 -14.38
CA LEU A 100 -7.80 17.30 -14.49
C LEU A 100 -7.67 18.78 -14.90
N LEU A 101 -8.59 19.27 -15.74
CA LEU A 101 -8.56 20.65 -16.21
C LEU A 101 -9.14 21.67 -15.21
N THR A 102 -9.85 21.21 -14.20
CA THR A 102 -10.57 22.09 -13.25
C THR A 102 -10.11 21.91 -11.80
N VAL A 103 -9.41 20.85 -11.46
CA VAL A 103 -8.87 20.64 -10.12
C VAL A 103 -7.91 21.77 -9.73
N PRO A 104 -8.02 22.38 -8.54
CA PRO A 104 -7.03 23.35 -8.08
C PRO A 104 -5.63 22.75 -8.06
N LEU A 105 -4.64 23.46 -8.64
CA LEU A 105 -3.28 22.94 -8.79
C LEU A 105 -2.57 22.65 -7.48
N ASP A 106 -2.86 23.39 -6.41
CA ASP A 106 -2.34 23.13 -5.07
C ASP A 106 -2.87 21.82 -4.51
N TYR A 107 -4.17 21.54 -4.66
CA TYR A 107 -4.77 20.26 -4.29
C TYR A 107 -4.19 19.11 -5.13
N TYR A 108 -4.09 19.29 -6.46
CA TYR A 108 -3.48 18.29 -7.34
C TYR A 108 -2.03 17.96 -6.92
N LYS A 109 -1.21 18.97 -6.64
CA LYS A 109 0.18 18.78 -6.19
C LYS A 109 0.23 18.03 -4.86
N LYS A 110 -0.59 18.40 -3.87
CA LYS A 110 -0.67 17.68 -2.59
C LYS A 110 -1.15 16.25 -2.78
N PHE A 111 -2.13 16.04 -3.66
CA PHE A 111 -2.63 14.72 -3.98
C PHE A 111 -1.54 13.82 -4.60
N MET A 112 -0.80 14.34 -5.58
CA MET A 112 0.30 13.61 -6.22
C MET A 112 1.46 13.35 -5.27
N SER A 113 1.81 14.31 -4.42
CA SER A 113 2.90 14.13 -3.43
C SER A 113 2.63 12.97 -2.46
N VAL A 114 1.37 12.69 -2.12
CA VAL A 114 1.01 11.56 -1.26
C VAL A 114 0.84 10.28 -2.09
N ASN A 115 0.01 10.32 -3.15
CA ASN A 115 -0.46 9.11 -3.84
C ASN A 115 0.55 8.53 -4.84
N HIS A 116 1.51 9.33 -5.28
CA HIS A 116 2.56 8.95 -6.21
C HIS A 116 3.95 9.08 -5.58
N ASP A 117 4.34 10.30 -5.17
CA ASP A 117 5.70 10.55 -4.69
C ASP A 117 5.98 9.85 -3.36
N GLY A 118 4.96 9.70 -2.51
CA GLY A 118 5.07 8.98 -1.23
C GLY A 118 5.57 7.54 -1.37
N VAL A 119 5.23 6.87 -2.48
CA VAL A 119 5.76 5.53 -2.79
C VAL A 119 7.27 5.58 -2.99
N LEU A 120 7.76 6.58 -3.72
CA LEU A 120 9.19 6.78 -3.94
C LEU A 120 9.91 7.20 -2.65
N VAL A 121 9.35 8.16 -1.91
CA VAL A 121 9.90 8.66 -0.64
C VAL A 121 10.09 7.53 0.36
N CYS A 122 9.05 6.72 0.62
CA CYS A 122 9.16 5.60 1.55
C CYS A 122 10.13 4.52 1.05
N THR A 123 10.13 4.22 -0.25
CA THR A 123 11.08 3.25 -0.84
C THR A 123 12.52 3.72 -0.67
N ARG A 124 12.81 5.00 -0.92
CA ARG A 124 14.14 5.62 -0.71
C ARG A 124 14.57 5.57 0.75
N ALA A 125 13.65 5.69 1.68
CA ALA A 125 13.96 5.61 3.11
C ALA A 125 14.37 4.20 3.54
N VAL A 126 13.75 3.13 3.01
CA VAL A 126 13.95 1.75 3.49
C VAL A 126 15.04 0.97 2.75
N TYR A 127 15.30 1.22 1.44
CA TYR A 127 16.03 0.28 0.58
C TYR A 127 17.46 -0.06 1.08
N LYS A 128 18.18 0.91 1.67
CA LYS A 128 19.52 0.66 2.23
C LYS A 128 19.48 -0.26 3.45
N HIS A 129 18.44 -0.12 4.28
CA HIS A 129 18.24 -0.99 5.44
C HIS A 129 17.86 -2.40 5.03
N MET A 130 17.01 -2.55 4.01
CA MET A 130 16.68 -3.84 3.42
C MET A 130 17.91 -4.51 2.80
N ALA A 131 18.71 -3.79 2.02
CA ALA A 131 19.93 -4.30 1.43
C ALA A 131 20.94 -4.80 2.49
N LYS A 132 21.07 -4.09 3.63
CA LYS A 132 21.91 -4.53 4.76
C LYS A 132 21.42 -5.84 5.40
N ARG A 133 20.12 -6.15 5.31
CA ARG A 133 19.55 -7.43 5.76
C ARG A 133 19.63 -8.55 4.72
N GLY A 134 20.21 -8.26 3.56
CA GLY A 134 20.43 -9.25 2.50
C GLY A 134 19.33 -9.23 1.42
N GLY A 135 18.45 -8.25 1.41
CA GLY A 135 17.37 -8.08 0.46
C GLY A 135 16.00 -7.88 1.14
N GLY A 136 14.93 -8.08 0.40
CA GLY A 136 13.57 -7.94 0.91
C GLY A 136 12.51 -7.83 -0.17
N ALA A 137 11.30 -7.43 0.19
CA ALA A 137 10.23 -7.23 -0.78
C ALA A 137 9.38 -5.99 -0.47
N ILE A 138 8.96 -5.32 -1.54
CA ILE A 138 8.09 -4.13 -1.48
C ILE A 138 6.82 -4.42 -2.27
N VAL A 139 5.67 -4.09 -1.69
CA VAL A 139 4.37 -4.10 -2.37
C VAL A 139 3.83 -2.68 -2.43
N ASN A 140 3.53 -2.22 -3.63
CA ASN A 140 2.90 -0.93 -3.88
C ASN A 140 1.40 -1.10 -4.11
N GLN A 141 0.59 -0.28 -3.46
CA GLN A 141 -0.85 -0.26 -3.67
C GLN A 141 -1.19 0.60 -4.89
N SER A 142 -1.43 -0.07 -6.04
CA SER A 142 -1.98 0.54 -7.24
C SER A 142 -3.52 0.54 -7.19
N SER A 143 -4.19 0.51 -8.33
CA SER A 143 -5.64 0.41 -8.50
C SER A 143 -5.98 0.07 -9.94
N THR A 144 -7.13 -0.57 -10.19
CA THR A 144 -7.72 -0.67 -11.54
C THR A 144 -8.01 0.70 -12.16
N ALA A 145 -8.14 1.76 -11.36
CA ALA A 145 -8.25 3.14 -11.82
C ALA A 145 -7.12 3.56 -12.78
N ALA A 146 -5.95 2.92 -12.69
CA ALA A 146 -4.83 3.15 -13.62
C ALA A 146 -5.17 2.81 -15.08
N TRP A 147 -6.14 1.93 -15.33
CA TRP A 147 -6.57 1.55 -16.68
C TRP A 147 -7.96 2.10 -17.05
N LEU A 148 -8.68 2.63 -16.07
CA LEU A 148 -10.02 3.19 -16.27
C LEU A 148 -10.02 4.69 -16.55
N TYR A 149 -8.84 5.32 -16.66
CA TYR A 149 -8.69 6.76 -16.87
C TYR A 149 -9.46 7.61 -15.85
N SER A 150 -9.46 7.15 -14.60
CA SER A 150 -10.25 7.74 -13.50
C SER A 150 -9.57 9.00 -12.95
N ASN A 151 -9.70 10.13 -13.65
CA ASN A 151 -9.16 11.46 -13.29
C ASN A 151 -7.69 11.45 -12.83
N PHE A 152 -7.29 12.40 -11.93
CA PHE A 152 -5.93 12.48 -11.39
C PHE A 152 -5.59 11.32 -10.42
N TYR A 153 -6.59 10.63 -9.83
CA TYR A 153 -6.35 9.42 -9.06
C TYR A 153 -5.82 8.29 -9.95
N GLY A 154 -6.48 8.05 -11.08
CA GLY A 154 -6.00 7.07 -12.07
C GLY A 154 -4.60 7.41 -12.56
N LEU A 155 -4.32 8.70 -12.83
CA LEU A 155 -3.01 9.18 -13.25
C LEU A 155 -1.94 8.88 -12.18
N ALA A 156 -2.22 9.14 -10.90
CA ALA A 156 -1.29 8.80 -9.81
C ALA A 156 -1.01 7.29 -9.78
N LYS A 157 -2.02 6.45 -10.00
CA LYS A 157 -1.86 4.98 -9.98
C LYS A 157 -1.16 4.43 -11.23
N VAL A 158 -1.29 5.08 -12.40
CA VAL A 158 -0.40 4.84 -13.57
C VAL A 158 1.04 5.13 -13.20
N GLY A 159 1.30 6.25 -12.52
CA GLY A 159 2.64 6.59 -12.02
C GLY A 159 3.19 5.55 -11.05
N VAL A 160 2.39 5.04 -10.11
CA VAL A 160 2.79 3.96 -9.18
C VAL A 160 3.18 2.69 -9.95
N ASN A 161 2.45 2.34 -11.04
CA ASN A 161 2.83 1.22 -11.88
C ASN A 161 4.20 1.44 -12.54
N GLY A 162 4.45 2.64 -13.07
CA GLY A 162 5.74 3.03 -13.64
C GLY A 162 6.87 3.00 -12.61
N LEU A 163 6.66 3.56 -11.41
CA LEU A 163 7.62 3.47 -10.30
C LEU A 163 7.94 2.02 -9.91
N THR A 164 6.92 1.16 -9.85
CA THR A 164 7.10 -0.27 -9.54
C THR A 164 8.04 -0.93 -10.54
N GLN A 165 7.84 -0.70 -11.83
CA GLN A 165 8.65 -1.28 -12.90
C GLN A 165 10.07 -0.72 -12.92
N GLN A 166 10.23 0.60 -12.77
CA GLN A 166 11.54 1.24 -12.77
C GLN A 166 12.36 0.83 -11.55
N LEU A 167 11.78 0.89 -10.35
CA LEU A 167 12.46 0.54 -9.11
C LEU A 167 12.81 -0.96 -9.03
N ALA A 168 12.03 -1.84 -9.67
CA ALA A 168 12.37 -3.25 -9.77
C ALA A 168 13.72 -3.48 -10.48
N ARG A 169 14.02 -2.67 -11.49
CA ARG A 169 15.29 -2.71 -12.22
C ARG A 169 16.45 -2.19 -11.37
N GLU A 170 16.22 -1.11 -10.61
CA GLU A 170 17.25 -0.48 -9.79
C GLU A 170 17.58 -1.30 -8.53
N LEU A 171 16.57 -1.93 -7.92
CA LEU A 171 16.70 -2.62 -6.64
C LEU A 171 17.03 -4.12 -6.77
N GLY A 172 16.85 -4.72 -7.95
CA GLY A 172 17.06 -6.14 -8.18
C GLY A 172 18.46 -6.63 -7.83
N GLY A 173 19.50 -5.84 -8.14
CA GLY A 173 20.89 -6.14 -7.77
C GLY A 173 21.14 -6.17 -6.25
N MET A 174 20.27 -5.55 -5.47
CA MET A 174 20.29 -5.57 -3.99
C MET A 174 19.40 -6.67 -3.40
N LYS A 175 18.89 -7.60 -4.25
CA LYS A 175 17.94 -8.65 -3.87
C LYS A 175 16.64 -8.12 -3.25
N ILE A 176 16.21 -6.93 -3.67
CA ILE A 176 14.95 -6.33 -3.26
C ILE A 176 13.98 -6.48 -4.44
N ARG A 177 12.88 -7.19 -4.21
CA ARG A 177 11.77 -7.33 -5.15
C ARG A 177 10.76 -6.21 -4.92
N ILE A 178 10.14 -5.73 -5.96
CA ILE A 178 9.07 -4.72 -5.86
C ILE A 178 7.97 -5.06 -6.86
N ASN A 179 6.74 -5.19 -6.37
CA ASN A 179 5.57 -5.48 -7.16
C ASN A 179 4.40 -4.58 -6.73
N ALA A 180 3.35 -4.52 -7.51
CA ALA A 180 2.15 -3.80 -7.17
C ALA A 180 0.92 -4.71 -7.16
N ILE A 181 -0.01 -4.40 -6.26
CA ILE A 181 -1.37 -4.92 -6.28
C ILE A 181 -2.27 -3.80 -6.80
N ALA A 182 -3.13 -4.12 -7.75
CA ALA A 182 -4.11 -3.22 -8.32
C ALA A 182 -5.52 -3.73 -7.97
N PRO A 183 -6.10 -3.29 -6.85
CA PRO A 183 -7.46 -3.65 -6.49
C PRO A 183 -8.50 -3.09 -7.45
N GLY A 184 -9.58 -3.84 -7.60
CA GLY A 184 -10.86 -3.30 -8.03
C GLY A 184 -11.56 -2.49 -6.92
N PRO A 185 -12.89 -2.32 -7.01
CA PRO A 185 -13.65 -1.66 -5.96
C PRO A 185 -13.64 -2.50 -4.68
N ILE A 186 -13.08 -1.95 -3.62
CA ILE A 186 -13.02 -2.58 -2.30
C ILE A 186 -13.95 -1.85 -1.34
N ASP A 187 -14.79 -2.59 -0.61
CA ASP A 187 -15.71 -2.06 0.38
C ASP A 187 -14.94 -1.65 1.64
N THR A 188 -14.64 -0.37 1.74
CA THR A 188 -13.99 0.27 2.88
C THR A 188 -14.77 1.52 3.27
N GLU A 189 -14.56 2.04 4.48
CA GLU A 189 -15.13 3.32 4.89
C GLU A 189 -14.74 4.43 3.92
N ALA A 190 -13.49 4.47 3.48
CA ALA A 190 -13.01 5.45 2.50
C ALA A 190 -13.79 5.36 1.17
N THR A 191 -14.08 4.17 0.68
CA THR A 191 -14.87 3.97 -0.54
C THR A 191 -16.30 4.48 -0.37
N ARG A 192 -16.92 4.20 0.78
CA ARG A 192 -18.30 4.64 1.08
C ARG A 192 -18.44 6.15 1.15
N THR A 193 -17.37 6.89 1.49
CA THR A 193 -17.37 8.36 1.53
C THR A 193 -17.21 9.01 0.16
N VAL A 194 -16.65 8.32 -0.83
CA VAL A 194 -16.34 8.87 -2.17
C VAL A 194 -17.33 8.39 -3.23
N THR A 195 -17.79 7.14 -3.14
CA THR A 195 -18.57 6.52 -4.21
C THR A 195 -20.04 6.42 -3.82
N PRO A 196 -20.95 7.14 -4.53
CA PRO A 196 -22.39 7.02 -4.32
C PRO A 196 -22.88 5.58 -4.50
N ALA A 197 -23.86 5.17 -3.70
CA ALA A 197 -24.38 3.80 -3.68
C ALA A 197 -24.88 3.32 -5.06
N GLU A 198 -25.48 4.20 -5.86
CA GLU A 198 -25.94 3.87 -7.21
C GLU A 198 -24.76 3.57 -8.17
N LEU A 199 -23.66 4.31 -8.05
CA LEU A 199 -22.45 4.02 -8.81
C LEU A 199 -21.82 2.69 -8.38
N VAL A 200 -21.82 2.39 -7.09
CA VAL A 200 -21.37 1.07 -6.58
C VAL A 200 -22.19 -0.04 -7.21
N LYS A 201 -23.51 0.06 -7.23
CA LYS A 201 -24.42 -0.92 -7.82
C LYS A 201 -24.12 -1.17 -9.30
N ASN A 202 -23.95 -0.10 -10.08
CA ASN A 202 -23.63 -0.17 -11.49
C ASN A 202 -22.25 -0.80 -11.72
N MET A 203 -21.28 -0.43 -10.90
CA MET A 203 -19.92 -0.97 -10.96
C MET A 203 -19.89 -2.47 -10.68
N VAL A 204 -20.61 -2.93 -9.65
CA VAL A 204 -20.69 -4.36 -9.28
C VAL A 204 -21.26 -5.20 -10.41
N GLN A 205 -22.23 -4.68 -11.19
CA GLN A 205 -22.79 -5.41 -12.33
C GLN A 205 -21.77 -5.67 -13.45
N THR A 206 -20.70 -4.90 -13.53
CA THR A 206 -19.62 -5.09 -14.53
C THR A 206 -18.51 -6.03 -14.06
N ILE A 207 -18.51 -6.41 -12.79
CA ILE A 207 -17.51 -7.29 -12.20
C ILE A 207 -17.94 -8.75 -12.34
N PRO A 208 -17.18 -9.63 -13.00
CA PRO A 208 -17.52 -11.05 -13.17
C PRO A 208 -17.89 -11.76 -11.86
N LEU A 209 -17.20 -11.49 -10.74
CA LEU A 209 -17.55 -12.06 -9.44
C LEU A 209 -18.73 -11.38 -8.75
N SER A 210 -19.37 -10.38 -9.39
CA SER A 210 -20.65 -9.75 -9.04
C SER A 210 -20.73 -9.23 -7.59
N ARG A 211 -19.61 -8.80 -7.02
CA ARG A 211 -19.53 -8.13 -5.69
C ARG A 211 -18.36 -7.15 -5.63
N MET A 212 -18.41 -6.25 -4.67
CA MET A 212 -17.19 -5.57 -4.26
C MET A 212 -16.25 -6.55 -3.57
N GLY A 213 -14.95 -6.29 -3.68
CA GLY A 213 -13.97 -6.95 -2.84
C GLY A 213 -14.02 -6.42 -1.41
N THR A 214 -13.38 -7.12 -0.49
CA THR A 214 -13.09 -6.68 0.87
C THR A 214 -11.58 -6.52 1.06
N PRO A 215 -11.11 -5.83 2.10
CA PRO A 215 -9.68 -5.79 2.40
C PRO A 215 -9.03 -7.17 2.48
N GLU A 216 -9.76 -8.17 2.99
CA GLU A 216 -9.29 -9.55 3.14
C GLU A 216 -9.03 -10.25 1.80
N ASP A 217 -9.76 -9.90 0.74
CA ASP A 217 -9.52 -10.42 -0.61
C ASP A 217 -8.13 -10.08 -1.16
N LEU A 218 -7.50 -9.03 -0.64
CA LEU A 218 -6.18 -8.55 -1.06
C LEU A 218 -5.03 -9.19 -0.25
N VAL A 219 -5.32 -9.65 0.96
CA VAL A 219 -4.33 -10.13 1.92
C VAL A 219 -3.48 -11.26 1.35
N GLY A 220 -4.13 -12.26 0.75
CA GLY A 220 -3.42 -13.43 0.19
C GLY A 220 -2.37 -13.04 -0.85
N MET A 221 -2.69 -12.10 -1.76
CA MET A 221 -1.75 -11.62 -2.76
C MET A 221 -0.61 -10.81 -2.11
N CYS A 222 -0.90 -9.98 -1.11
CA CYS A 222 0.12 -9.21 -0.40
C CYS A 222 1.13 -10.14 0.29
N LEU A 223 0.65 -11.12 1.05
CA LEU A 223 1.51 -12.10 1.74
C LEU A 223 2.34 -12.91 0.73
N PHE A 224 1.72 -13.38 -0.36
CA PHE A 224 2.42 -14.11 -1.42
C PHE A 224 3.56 -13.27 -2.02
N LEU A 225 3.30 -12.03 -2.41
CA LEU A 225 4.31 -11.16 -3.03
C LEU A 225 5.46 -10.80 -2.08
N LEU A 226 5.21 -10.72 -0.79
CA LEU A 226 6.25 -10.48 0.22
C LEU A 226 7.07 -11.74 0.53
N SER A 227 6.49 -12.93 0.37
CA SER A 227 7.11 -14.21 0.73
C SER A 227 8.18 -14.69 -0.27
N ASP A 228 8.94 -15.69 0.13
CA ASP A 228 9.94 -16.38 -0.72
C ASP A 228 9.29 -17.16 -1.87
N SER A 229 8.00 -17.49 -1.78
CA SER A 229 7.25 -18.10 -2.89
C SER A 229 7.17 -17.20 -4.13
N ALA A 230 7.38 -15.90 -3.98
CA ALA A 230 7.46 -14.92 -5.06
C ALA A 230 8.91 -14.54 -5.42
N SER A 231 9.91 -15.37 -5.09
CA SER A 231 11.34 -15.03 -5.23
C SER A 231 11.77 -14.69 -6.66
N TRP A 232 11.03 -15.13 -7.68
CA TRP A 232 11.29 -14.85 -9.10
C TRP A 232 10.30 -13.85 -9.71
N ILE A 233 9.57 -13.10 -8.86
CA ILE A 233 8.56 -12.14 -9.29
C ILE A 233 8.96 -10.74 -8.84
N THR A 234 9.21 -9.84 -9.80
CA THR A 234 9.50 -8.42 -9.56
C THR A 234 9.05 -7.56 -10.74
N GLY A 235 8.69 -6.31 -10.50
CA GLY A 235 8.25 -5.36 -11.52
C GLY A 235 6.84 -5.62 -12.07
N GLN A 236 6.05 -6.48 -11.42
CA GLN A 236 4.74 -6.87 -11.91
C GLN A 236 3.61 -6.12 -11.20
N ILE A 237 2.50 -5.94 -11.90
CA ILE A 237 1.27 -5.35 -11.38
C ILE A 237 0.18 -6.41 -11.45
N PHE A 238 -0.29 -6.86 -10.27
CA PHE A 238 -1.29 -7.91 -10.15
C PHE A 238 -2.67 -7.31 -9.86
N ASN A 239 -3.62 -7.56 -10.74
CA ASN A 239 -5.01 -7.21 -10.50
C ASN A 239 -5.62 -8.18 -9.48
N VAL A 240 -6.29 -7.61 -8.46
CA VAL A 240 -7.14 -8.34 -7.51
C VAL A 240 -8.47 -7.59 -7.48
N ASP A 241 -9.31 -7.85 -8.47
CA ASP A 241 -10.41 -6.97 -8.85
C ASP A 241 -11.71 -7.68 -9.23
N GLY A 242 -11.80 -8.98 -8.94
CA GLY A 242 -12.98 -9.78 -9.29
C GLY A 242 -13.19 -9.99 -10.80
N GLY A 243 -12.16 -9.67 -11.61
CA GLY A 243 -12.22 -9.73 -13.07
C GLY A 243 -12.66 -8.41 -13.73
N GLN A 244 -12.66 -7.29 -13.01
CA GLN A 244 -13.04 -5.98 -13.55
C GLN A 244 -12.19 -5.58 -14.75
N ILE A 245 -10.89 -5.84 -14.70
CA ILE A 245 -9.96 -5.56 -15.79
C ILE A 245 -9.32 -6.86 -16.27
N ILE A 246 -9.72 -7.31 -17.46
CA ILE A 246 -9.12 -8.47 -18.12
C ILE A 246 -8.11 -7.94 -19.16
N ARG A 247 -6.88 -8.40 -19.07
CA ARG A 247 -5.79 -8.04 -19.98
C ARG A 247 -5.20 -9.29 -20.61
N SER A 248 -4.94 -9.22 -21.90
CA SER A 248 -4.21 -10.23 -22.67
C SER A 248 -2.76 -9.80 -22.89
#